data_f9bb49ff658449c2e0a911e3bdeddce9
#
_entry.id   f9bb49ff658449c2e0a911e3bdeddce9
#
_cell.length_a   1.000
_cell.length_b   1.000
_cell.length_c   1.000
_cell.angle_alpha   90.00
_cell.angle_beta   90.00
_cell.angle_gamma   90.00
#
_symmetry.space_group_name_H-M   'P 1'
#
loop_
_entity.id
_entity.type
_entity.pdbx_description
1 polymer ?
#
loop_
_entity_poly.entity_id
_entity_poly.type
_entity_poly.pdbx_seq_one_letter_code
_entity_poly.pdbx_strand_id
1 'polypeptide(L)'
;MKRVEIVGAGLAGLTAAINLAGEGREVVVYEKEKKIGGIPSARPDPAGSPFGLSRLRQYIGVDVSPALKPVERSSLMLWGRKVEMKPRPGLPLYMVERGSRKSSLDSFLYRKARESGVHIEFGQAFETRKDFEDLPPGSIIATGLERRAFDALGIPHNIGYAVVAKGKVDDQTVTATIYMSDYTLNYGFTSTINGICYAQLFQADKPISKDDLEGFDRDVRQAESYKLSPWKEVDIGVLPYRSYFNPRLFWGDKVLAGTLAGAIDPLYGFGMLGAMLSGKIAAMAQEDRCIAVKEFRRLNALYAPELLVRKLMMASPSFVRRGLAWLSAAVTNALPDPLIDLSYRFVPGYGRMG
;
A
#
# COMPACT_ATOMS: atom_id res chain seq x y z
N MET A 1 14.44 29.76 -8.35
CA MET A 1 13.96 28.64 -7.49
C MET A 1 14.56 27.34 -8.04
N LYS A 2 14.99 26.42 -7.20
CA LYS A 2 15.56 25.14 -7.68
C LYS A 2 14.41 24.23 -8.10
N ARG A 3 14.39 23.80 -9.38
CA ARG A 3 13.45 22.84 -9.93
C ARG A 3 13.73 21.46 -9.35
N VAL A 4 12.68 20.71 -8.98
CA VAL A 4 12.77 19.32 -8.50
C VAL A 4 11.95 18.44 -9.44
N GLU A 5 12.56 17.36 -9.90
CA GLU A 5 11.94 16.38 -10.79
C GLU A 5 11.56 15.12 -10.00
N ILE A 6 10.36 14.61 -10.25
CA ILE A 6 9.82 13.44 -9.55
C ILE A 6 9.33 12.43 -10.59
N VAL A 7 9.76 11.19 -10.50
CA VAL A 7 9.31 10.10 -11.37
C VAL A 7 8.26 9.27 -10.64
N GLY A 8 7.03 9.28 -11.19
CA GLY A 8 5.87 8.57 -10.69
C GLY A 8 4.87 9.45 -9.95
N ALA A 9 3.66 9.58 -10.49
CA ALA A 9 2.53 10.30 -9.90
C ALA A 9 1.65 9.40 -9.00
N GLY A 10 2.25 8.45 -8.29
CA GLY A 10 1.60 7.66 -7.24
C GLY A 10 1.53 8.44 -5.91
N LEU A 11 1.03 7.78 -4.84
CA LEU A 11 0.85 8.42 -3.53
C LEU A 11 2.14 9.04 -2.99
N ALA A 12 3.29 8.37 -3.16
CA ALA A 12 4.59 8.88 -2.67
C ALA A 12 5.02 10.12 -3.45
N GLY A 13 5.01 10.05 -4.80
CA GLY A 13 5.43 11.17 -5.65
C GLY A 13 4.54 12.38 -5.50
N LEU A 14 3.21 12.19 -5.47
CA LEU A 14 2.27 13.30 -5.28
C LEU A 14 2.40 13.94 -3.89
N THR A 15 2.62 13.14 -2.83
CA THR A 15 2.85 13.69 -1.49
C THR A 15 4.15 14.49 -1.43
N ALA A 16 5.23 13.99 -2.04
CA ALA A 16 6.47 14.75 -2.15
C ALA A 16 6.26 16.06 -2.93
N ALA A 17 5.58 16.00 -4.07
CA ALA A 17 5.32 17.14 -4.94
C ALA A 17 4.53 18.25 -4.23
N ILE A 18 3.45 17.89 -3.52
CA ILE A 18 2.62 18.85 -2.76
C ILE A 18 3.46 19.57 -1.71
N ASN A 19 4.29 18.83 -0.97
CA ASN A 19 5.13 19.42 0.07
C ASN A 19 6.17 20.36 -0.50
N LEU A 20 6.88 19.96 -1.55
CA LEU A 20 7.90 20.79 -2.21
C LEU A 20 7.30 22.05 -2.85
N ALA A 21 6.15 21.92 -3.50
CA ALA A 21 5.44 23.08 -4.04
C ALA A 21 4.98 24.04 -2.94
N GLY A 22 4.51 23.50 -1.79
CA GLY A 22 4.18 24.28 -0.60
C GLY A 22 5.37 25.03 0.01
N GLU A 23 6.60 24.55 -0.20
CA GLU A 23 7.88 25.19 0.16
C GLU A 23 8.38 26.18 -0.92
N GLY A 24 7.58 26.44 -1.96
CA GLY A 24 7.91 27.37 -3.05
C GLY A 24 8.89 26.82 -4.09
N ARG A 25 9.06 25.49 -4.18
CA ARG A 25 9.88 24.87 -5.23
C ARG A 25 9.08 24.77 -6.54
N GLU A 26 9.76 24.87 -7.65
CA GLU A 26 9.23 24.45 -8.95
C GLU A 26 9.27 22.94 -9.03
N VAL A 27 8.13 22.27 -9.24
CA VAL A 27 8.02 20.81 -9.22
C VAL A 27 7.44 20.28 -10.52
N VAL A 28 8.15 19.32 -11.12
CA VAL A 28 7.67 18.57 -12.28
C VAL A 28 7.58 17.10 -11.91
N VAL A 29 6.42 16.49 -12.18
CA VAL A 29 6.20 15.05 -11.96
C VAL A 29 6.01 14.36 -13.29
N TYR A 30 6.78 13.33 -13.56
CA TYR A 30 6.66 12.47 -14.74
C TYR A 30 5.84 11.24 -14.41
N GLU A 31 4.81 10.96 -15.21
CA GLU A 31 3.96 9.79 -15.06
C GLU A 31 3.90 9.00 -16.37
N LYS A 32 4.17 7.70 -16.30
CA LYS A 32 4.19 6.83 -17.49
C LYS A 32 2.83 6.61 -18.11
N GLU A 33 1.78 6.60 -17.32
CA GLU A 33 0.42 6.43 -17.80
C GLU A 33 -0.13 7.71 -18.42
N LYS A 34 -1.16 7.59 -19.28
CA LYS A 34 -1.84 8.74 -19.89
C LYS A 34 -2.77 9.48 -18.94
N LYS A 35 -3.00 8.95 -17.75
CA LYS A 35 -3.87 9.53 -16.71
C LYS A 35 -3.44 9.08 -15.32
N ILE A 36 -3.86 9.85 -14.32
CA ILE A 36 -3.61 9.50 -12.90
C ILE A 36 -4.23 8.16 -12.53
N GLY A 37 -3.61 7.48 -11.59
CA GLY A 37 -4.14 6.27 -10.99
C GLY A 37 -3.35 5.01 -11.32
N GLY A 38 -2.37 5.09 -12.22
CA GLY A 38 -1.50 3.99 -12.61
C GLY A 38 -2.24 2.81 -13.23
N ILE A 39 -1.59 1.65 -13.28
CA ILE A 39 -2.16 0.41 -13.79
C ILE A 39 -3.09 -0.19 -12.71
N PRO A 40 -4.40 -0.29 -12.93
CA PRO A 40 -5.34 -0.83 -11.93
C PRO A 40 -5.04 -2.28 -11.52
N SER A 41 -4.35 -3.05 -12.36
CA SER A 41 -3.97 -4.43 -12.09
C SER A 41 -2.76 -4.57 -11.15
N ALA A 42 -1.97 -3.51 -10.95
CA ALA A 42 -0.77 -3.56 -10.11
C ALA A 42 -1.03 -3.29 -8.62
N ARG A 43 -2.26 -2.98 -8.24
CA ARG A 43 -2.66 -2.69 -6.86
C ARG A 43 -4.13 -2.98 -6.61
N PRO A 44 -4.53 -3.21 -5.34
CA PRO A 44 -5.93 -3.30 -4.95
C PRO A 44 -6.69 -2.00 -5.26
N ASP A 45 -7.94 -2.17 -5.70
CA ASP A 45 -8.86 -1.08 -5.99
C ASP A 45 -10.30 -1.58 -5.79
N PRO A 46 -10.88 -1.45 -4.63
CA PRO A 46 -10.46 -0.78 -3.38
C PRO A 46 -9.50 -1.57 -2.48
N ALA A 47 -8.89 -0.86 -1.52
CA ALA A 47 -7.96 -1.44 -0.55
C ALA A 47 -8.21 -0.89 0.87
N GLY A 48 -8.17 -1.78 1.87
CA GLY A 48 -8.22 -1.40 3.28
C GLY A 48 -6.85 -1.01 3.82
N SER A 49 -6.79 -0.06 4.76
CA SER A 49 -5.59 0.28 5.51
C SER A 49 -5.93 1.02 6.81
N PRO A 50 -5.13 0.85 7.87
CA PRO A 50 -5.25 1.70 9.05
C PRO A 50 -4.64 3.08 8.79
N PHE A 51 -5.33 4.15 9.24
CA PHE A 51 -4.85 5.52 9.16
C PHE A 51 -5.09 6.27 10.46
N GLY A 52 -4.04 6.79 11.08
CA GLY A 52 -4.12 7.79 12.13
C GLY A 52 -4.30 9.18 11.51
N LEU A 53 -5.53 9.51 11.06
CA LEU A 53 -5.81 10.66 10.19
C LEU A 53 -5.24 11.99 10.69
N SER A 54 -5.42 12.28 11.98
CA SER A 54 -4.92 13.53 12.59
C SER A 54 -3.40 13.64 12.51
N ARG A 55 -2.69 12.57 12.88
CA ARG A 55 -1.22 12.52 12.85
C ARG A 55 -0.70 12.52 11.42
N LEU A 56 -1.36 11.75 10.53
CA LEU A 56 -0.99 11.72 9.12
C LEU A 56 -1.10 13.11 8.50
N ARG A 57 -2.24 13.80 8.69
CA ARG A 57 -2.43 15.19 8.24
C ARG A 57 -1.34 16.12 8.76
N GLN A 58 -1.05 16.05 10.04
CA GLN A 58 -0.01 16.88 10.66
C GLN A 58 1.37 16.61 10.05
N TYR A 59 1.69 15.33 9.76
CA TYR A 59 2.99 14.95 9.25
C TYR A 59 3.17 15.27 7.76
N ILE A 60 2.20 14.87 6.91
CA ILE A 60 2.31 15.06 5.46
C ILE A 60 1.76 16.40 4.95
N GLY A 61 1.15 17.22 5.81
CA GLY A 61 0.60 18.52 5.43
C GLY A 61 -0.67 18.46 4.56
N VAL A 62 -1.24 17.28 4.34
CA VAL A 62 -2.42 17.06 3.49
C VAL A 62 -3.49 16.30 4.25
N ASP A 63 -4.73 16.82 4.28
CA ASP A 63 -5.87 16.10 4.81
C ASP A 63 -6.43 15.16 3.74
N VAL A 64 -6.18 13.86 3.89
CA VAL A 64 -6.66 12.82 2.95
C VAL A 64 -8.01 12.23 3.37
N SER A 65 -8.57 12.63 4.50
CA SER A 65 -9.84 12.09 5.03
C SER A 65 -11.02 12.14 4.02
N PRO A 66 -11.14 13.15 3.13
CA PRO A 66 -12.22 13.16 2.14
C PRO A 66 -12.18 12.04 1.10
N ALA A 67 -11.03 11.37 0.95
CA ALA A 67 -10.86 10.24 0.01
C ALA A 67 -10.94 8.87 0.69
N LEU A 68 -11.29 8.82 1.98
CA LEU A 68 -11.33 7.62 2.79
C LEU A 68 -12.74 7.37 3.33
N LYS A 69 -13.11 6.09 3.47
CA LYS A 69 -14.35 5.70 4.15
C LYS A 69 -14.05 4.71 5.27
N PRO A 70 -14.62 4.88 6.47
CA PRO A 70 -14.44 3.91 7.53
C PRO A 70 -14.99 2.54 7.09
N VAL A 71 -14.34 1.45 7.47
CA VAL A 71 -14.85 0.10 7.26
C VAL A 71 -16.00 -0.12 8.23
N GLU A 72 -17.19 -0.41 7.70
CA GLU A 72 -18.41 -0.59 8.48
C GLU A 72 -18.58 -2.04 8.94
N ARG A 73 -18.22 -2.99 8.07
CA ARG A 73 -18.27 -4.43 8.38
C ARG A 73 -16.97 -5.10 7.95
N SER A 74 -16.41 -5.91 8.82
CA SER A 74 -15.25 -6.74 8.52
C SER A 74 -15.47 -8.19 8.94
N SER A 75 -14.90 -9.12 8.18
CA SER A 75 -14.95 -10.54 8.49
C SER A 75 -13.64 -11.23 8.12
N LEU A 76 -13.45 -12.42 8.69
CA LEU A 76 -12.37 -13.32 8.34
C LEU A 76 -12.98 -14.61 7.78
N MET A 77 -12.48 -15.08 6.65
CA MET A 77 -12.76 -16.40 6.12
C MET A 77 -11.59 -17.31 6.46
N LEU A 78 -11.76 -18.17 7.45
CA LEU A 78 -10.71 -19.01 8.01
C LEU A 78 -10.98 -20.47 7.67
N TRP A 79 -10.24 -21.05 6.73
CA TRP A 79 -10.41 -22.45 6.29
C TRP A 79 -11.87 -22.83 6.05
N GLY A 80 -12.55 -22.06 5.20
CA GLY A 80 -13.94 -22.29 4.79
C GLY A 80 -14.99 -21.88 5.83
N ARG A 81 -14.63 -21.20 6.93
CA ARG A 81 -15.58 -20.70 7.94
C ARG A 81 -15.50 -19.18 8.06
N LYS A 82 -16.62 -18.51 7.85
CA LYS A 82 -16.74 -17.06 8.01
C LYS A 82 -16.87 -16.70 9.50
N VAL A 83 -16.07 -15.76 9.95
CA VAL A 83 -16.08 -15.17 11.30
C VAL A 83 -16.37 -13.69 11.13
N GLU A 84 -17.54 -13.25 11.54
CA GLU A 84 -17.87 -11.83 11.58
C GLU A 84 -17.07 -11.16 12.70
N MET A 85 -16.40 -10.07 12.35
CA MET A 85 -15.68 -9.26 13.33
C MET A 85 -16.66 -8.27 13.96
N LYS A 86 -16.53 -8.08 15.27
CA LYS A 86 -17.35 -7.12 16.01
C LYS A 86 -17.24 -5.73 15.37
N PRO A 87 -18.36 -5.10 15.00
CA PRO A 87 -18.34 -3.73 14.50
C PRO A 87 -17.72 -2.78 15.54
N ARG A 88 -16.78 -1.95 15.09
CA ARG A 88 -16.04 -1.03 15.97
C ARG A 88 -15.96 0.34 15.32
N PRO A 89 -17.07 1.11 15.36
CA PRO A 89 -17.09 2.48 14.85
C PRO A 89 -16.04 3.31 15.61
N GLY A 90 -15.18 4.00 14.88
CA GLY A 90 -14.10 4.80 15.48
C GLY A 90 -12.73 4.12 15.48
N LEU A 91 -12.63 2.83 15.13
CA LEU A 91 -11.32 2.26 14.83
C LEU A 91 -10.75 2.85 13.54
N PRO A 92 -9.43 3.02 13.47
CA PRO A 92 -8.75 3.71 12.37
C PRO A 92 -8.59 2.87 11.10
N LEU A 93 -9.50 1.95 10.82
CA LEU A 93 -9.50 1.14 9.60
C LEU A 93 -10.38 1.79 8.54
N TYR A 94 -9.77 2.14 7.42
CA TYR A 94 -10.44 2.82 6.31
C TYR A 94 -10.31 2.03 5.03
N MET A 95 -11.38 2.06 4.23
CA MET A 95 -11.36 1.63 2.84
C MET A 95 -11.00 2.81 1.95
N VAL A 96 -10.15 2.55 0.97
CA VAL A 96 -9.61 3.54 0.05
C VAL A 96 -9.85 3.06 -1.38
N GLU A 97 -10.51 3.88 -2.17
CA GLU A 97 -10.58 3.65 -3.60
C GLU A 97 -9.28 4.13 -4.25
N ARG A 98 -8.67 3.26 -5.06
CA ARG A 98 -7.47 3.56 -5.85
C ARG A 98 -7.83 3.64 -7.33
N GLY A 99 -7.02 4.30 -8.12
CA GLY A 99 -7.23 4.37 -9.57
C GLY A 99 -7.63 5.75 -10.08
N SER A 100 -8.20 5.82 -11.29
CA SER A 100 -8.46 7.08 -11.99
C SER A 100 -9.84 7.69 -11.73
N ARG A 101 -10.69 7.08 -10.90
CA ARG A 101 -12.02 7.64 -10.58
C ARG A 101 -11.89 8.88 -9.71
N LYS A 102 -12.83 9.82 -9.85
CA LYS A 102 -12.81 11.10 -9.10
C LYS A 102 -12.83 10.92 -7.58
N SER A 103 -13.42 9.84 -7.08
CA SER A 103 -13.51 9.45 -5.67
C SER A 103 -12.22 8.84 -5.11
N SER A 104 -11.28 8.44 -5.97
CA SER A 104 -10.05 7.77 -5.56
C SER A 104 -9.06 8.68 -4.83
N LEU A 105 -8.27 8.11 -3.95
CA LEU A 105 -7.16 8.80 -3.28
C LEU A 105 -6.12 9.32 -4.27
N ASP A 106 -5.86 8.58 -5.35
CA ASP A 106 -4.94 9.02 -6.40
C ASP A 106 -5.43 10.32 -7.06
N SER A 107 -6.70 10.36 -7.46
CA SER A 107 -7.30 11.56 -8.06
C SER A 107 -7.43 12.71 -7.07
N PHE A 108 -7.63 12.42 -5.79
CA PHE A 108 -7.65 13.42 -4.73
C PHE A 108 -6.28 14.09 -4.58
N LEU A 109 -5.22 13.32 -4.40
CA LEU A 109 -3.86 13.86 -4.28
C LEU A 109 -3.40 14.56 -5.57
N TYR A 110 -3.79 14.06 -6.73
CA TYR A 110 -3.53 14.73 -8.00
C TYR A 110 -4.13 16.15 -8.05
N ARG A 111 -5.41 16.29 -7.65
CA ARG A 111 -6.03 17.63 -7.57
C ARG A 111 -5.29 18.54 -6.61
N LYS A 112 -4.92 18.04 -5.43
CA LYS A 112 -4.13 18.79 -4.43
C LYS A 112 -2.78 19.23 -4.99
N ALA A 113 -2.08 18.37 -5.71
CA ALA A 113 -0.81 18.71 -6.36
C ALA A 113 -1.01 19.83 -7.41
N ARG A 114 -2.06 19.70 -8.24
CA ARG A 114 -2.39 20.74 -9.24
C ARG A 114 -2.77 22.08 -8.60
N GLU A 115 -3.55 22.07 -7.52
CA GLU A 115 -3.90 23.24 -6.72
C GLU A 115 -2.67 23.93 -6.11
N SER A 116 -1.62 23.15 -5.81
CA SER A 116 -0.33 23.66 -5.31
C SER A 116 0.63 24.12 -6.41
N GLY A 117 0.22 24.11 -7.68
CA GLY A 117 1.05 24.58 -8.81
C GLY A 117 2.01 23.51 -9.37
N VAL A 118 1.88 22.25 -8.99
CA VAL A 118 2.71 21.15 -9.53
C VAL A 118 2.40 20.92 -11.02
N HIS A 119 3.44 20.87 -11.85
CA HIS A 119 3.33 20.45 -13.24
C HIS A 119 3.43 18.92 -13.34
N ILE A 120 2.50 18.28 -14.08
CA ILE A 120 2.50 16.82 -14.24
C ILE A 120 2.48 16.48 -15.72
N GLU A 121 3.49 15.75 -16.16
CA GLU A 121 3.68 15.26 -17.52
C GLU A 121 3.32 13.78 -17.61
N PHE A 122 2.30 13.49 -18.41
CA PHE A 122 1.84 12.12 -18.65
C PHE A 122 2.50 11.48 -19.86
N GLY A 123 2.55 10.15 -19.92
CA GLY A 123 3.16 9.40 -21.01
C GLY A 123 4.69 9.40 -20.97
N GLN A 124 5.30 9.77 -19.84
CA GLN A 124 6.75 9.82 -19.64
C GLN A 124 7.21 8.60 -18.85
N ALA A 125 7.69 7.59 -19.54
CA ALA A 125 8.20 6.35 -18.92
C ALA A 125 9.71 6.42 -18.68
N PHE A 126 10.13 5.98 -17.49
CA PHE A 126 11.52 5.77 -17.10
C PHE A 126 11.71 4.27 -16.85
N GLU A 127 12.40 3.58 -17.74
CA GLU A 127 12.47 2.11 -17.76
C GLU A 127 13.90 1.56 -17.71
N THR A 128 14.86 2.35 -18.13
CA THR A 128 16.28 1.97 -18.19
C THR A 128 17.10 2.63 -17.09
N ARG A 129 18.23 2.03 -16.75
CA ARG A 129 19.16 2.60 -15.79
C ARG A 129 19.61 4.01 -16.19
N LYS A 130 19.86 4.23 -17.50
CA LYS A 130 20.26 5.51 -18.04
C LYS A 130 19.18 6.59 -17.81
N ASP A 131 17.91 6.27 -17.99
CA ASP A 131 16.82 7.23 -17.75
C ASP A 131 16.88 7.79 -16.32
N PHE A 132 17.21 6.96 -15.33
CA PHE A 132 17.32 7.38 -13.94
C PHE A 132 18.66 8.07 -13.64
N GLU A 133 19.76 7.69 -14.29
CA GLU A 133 21.07 8.34 -14.15
C GLU A 133 21.05 9.76 -14.73
N ASP A 134 20.36 9.97 -15.84
CA ASP A 134 20.26 11.25 -16.53
C ASP A 134 19.37 12.28 -15.78
N LEU A 135 18.61 11.86 -14.78
CA LEU A 135 17.86 12.79 -13.93
C LEU A 135 18.78 13.74 -13.16
N PRO A 136 18.37 15.00 -12.92
CA PRO A 136 19.14 15.93 -12.10
C PRO A 136 19.42 15.41 -10.68
N PRO A 137 20.55 15.82 -10.06
CA PRO A 137 20.82 15.49 -8.65
C PRO A 137 19.68 15.94 -7.73
N GLY A 138 19.30 15.06 -6.81
CA GLY A 138 18.19 15.29 -5.88
C GLY A 138 16.81 14.94 -6.44
N SER A 139 16.67 14.49 -7.70
CA SER A 139 15.40 13.99 -8.21
C SER A 139 14.83 12.87 -7.34
N ILE A 140 13.51 12.79 -7.27
CA ILE A 140 12.80 11.78 -6.46
C ILE A 140 12.28 10.67 -7.37
N ILE A 141 12.59 9.41 -7.05
CA ILE A 141 12.10 8.23 -7.78
C ILE A 141 11.04 7.53 -6.93
N ALA A 142 9.79 7.54 -7.40
CA ALA A 142 8.59 7.08 -6.69
C ALA A 142 7.70 6.18 -7.57
N THR A 143 8.29 5.26 -8.32
CA THR A 143 7.61 4.39 -9.32
C THR A 143 6.76 3.26 -8.71
N GLY A 144 6.70 3.16 -7.39
CA GLY A 144 5.86 2.20 -6.67
C GLY A 144 6.31 0.74 -6.86
N LEU A 145 5.40 -0.13 -7.32
CA LEU A 145 5.63 -1.57 -7.54
C LEU A 145 6.11 -1.90 -8.96
N GLU A 146 6.54 -0.93 -9.74
CA GLU A 146 6.98 -1.15 -11.12
C GLU A 146 8.27 -1.96 -11.16
N ARG A 147 8.19 -3.22 -11.58
CA ARG A 147 9.32 -4.16 -11.60
C ARG A 147 10.51 -3.65 -12.40
N ARG A 148 10.26 -3.04 -13.57
CA ARG A 148 11.33 -2.51 -14.44
C ARG A 148 12.20 -1.47 -13.72
N ALA A 149 11.60 -0.67 -12.84
CA ALA A 149 12.36 0.29 -12.06
C ALA A 149 13.29 -0.39 -11.03
N PHE A 150 12.84 -1.47 -10.38
CA PHE A 150 13.72 -2.25 -9.49
C PHE A 150 14.90 -2.85 -10.27
N ASP A 151 14.65 -3.43 -11.45
CA ASP A 151 15.69 -3.99 -12.33
C ASP A 151 16.68 -2.90 -12.78
N ALA A 152 16.19 -1.78 -13.29
CA ALA A 152 17.00 -0.67 -13.76
C ALA A 152 17.88 -0.04 -12.66
N LEU A 153 17.35 0.09 -11.46
CA LEU A 153 18.08 0.63 -10.30
C LEU A 153 18.98 -0.41 -9.61
N GLY A 154 18.91 -1.68 -10.03
CA GLY A 154 19.64 -2.77 -9.39
C GLY A 154 19.16 -3.03 -7.96
N ILE A 155 17.89 -2.77 -7.66
CA ILE A 155 17.29 -3.03 -6.35
C ILE A 155 16.82 -4.48 -6.30
N PRO A 156 17.40 -5.32 -5.42
CA PRO A 156 16.97 -6.71 -5.30
C PRO A 156 15.51 -6.80 -4.89
N HIS A 157 14.74 -7.63 -5.59
CA HIS A 157 13.32 -7.84 -5.32
C HIS A 157 12.91 -9.28 -5.65
N ASN A 158 11.84 -9.75 -5.02
CA ASN A 158 11.15 -10.97 -5.39
C ASN A 158 9.89 -10.60 -6.18
N ILE A 159 9.40 -11.53 -6.98
CA ILE A 159 8.13 -11.35 -7.69
C ILE A 159 7.00 -11.75 -6.76
N GLY A 160 6.05 -10.84 -6.56
CA GLY A 160 4.77 -11.15 -5.94
C GLY A 160 3.75 -11.50 -7.02
N TYR A 161 3.01 -12.57 -6.81
CA TYR A 161 1.95 -13.05 -7.69
C TYR A 161 0.61 -12.71 -7.11
N ALA A 162 -0.30 -12.21 -7.93
CA ALA A 162 -1.66 -11.98 -7.53
C ALA A 162 -2.63 -12.38 -8.63
N VAL A 163 -3.80 -12.86 -8.25
CA VAL A 163 -4.96 -12.93 -9.12
C VAL A 163 -6.02 -11.98 -8.59
N VAL A 164 -6.64 -11.23 -9.49
CA VAL A 164 -7.58 -10.19 -9.15
C VAL A 164 -8.88 -10.31 -9.94
N ALA A 165 -9.99 -9.95 -9.31
CA ALA A 165 -11.28 -9.81 -9.97
C ALA A 165 -12.01 -8.58 -9.43
N LYS A 166 -12.84 -7.95 -10.26
CA LYS A 166 -13.61 -6.75 -9.92
C LYS A 166 -15.07 -6.96 -10.26
N GLY A 167 -15.93 -6.23 -9.60
CA GLY A 167 -17.35 -6.24 -9.89
C GLY A 167 -18.04 -4.98 -9.40
N LYS A 168 -19.36 -4.98 -9.57
CA LYS A 168 -20.24 -3.96 -9.01
C LYS A 168 -21.11 -4.60 -7.93
N VAL A 169 -21.45 -3.81 -6.94
CA VAL A 169 -22.40 -4.18 -5.87
C VAL A 169 -23.42 -3.07 -5.70
N ASP A 170 -24.65 -3.46 -5.43
CA ASP A 170 -25.74 -2.50 -5.17
C ASP A 170 -25.67 -1.98 -3.73
N ASP A 171 -25.19 -2.82 -2.79
CA ASP A 171 -24.96 -2.44 -1.39
C ASP A 171 -23.83 -1.41 -1.30
N GLN A 172 -24.11 -0.27 -0.69
CA GLN A 172 -23.15 0.81 -0.48
C GLN A 172 -22.32 0.64 0.81
N THR A 173 -22.56 -0.42 1.58
CA THR A 173 -21.81 -0.73 2.80
C THR A 173 -20.34 -0.94 2.48
N VAL A 174 -19.50 -0.32 3.28
CA VAL A 174 -18.04 -0.47 3.16
C VAL A 174 -17.59 -1.72 3.90
N THR A 175 -17.15 -2.74 3.16
CA THR A 175 -16.81 -4.03 3.74
C THR A 175 -15.36 -4.43 3.46
N ALA A 176 -14.79 -5.25 4.35
CA ALA A 176 -13.50 -5.90 4.16
C ALA A 176 -13.56 -7.34 4.69
N THR A 177 -13.23 -8.32 3.87
CA THR A 177 -13.08 -9.72 4.28
C THR A 177 -11.67 -10.21 3.95
N ILE A 178 -10.98 -10.76 4.94
CA ILE A 178 -9.67 -11.39 4.76
C ILE A 178 -9.85 -12.90 4.72
N TYR A 179 -9.19 -13.56 3.76
CA TYR A 179 -9.24 -15.00 3.53
C TYR A 179 -7.90 -15.62 3.88
N MET A 180 -7.92 -16.62 4.75
CA MET A 180 -6.75 -17.42 5.14
C MET A 180 -7.10 -18.90 5.00
N SER A 181 -6.29 -19.63 4.24
CA SER A 181 -6.44 -21.08 4.05
C SER A 181 -5.13 -21.66 3.51
N ASP A 182 -5.11 -22.98 3.23
CA ASP A 182 -3.91 -23.65 2.74
C ASP A 182 -3.57 -23.30 1.26
N TYR A 183 -4.46 -22.64 0.54
CA TYR A 183 -4.20 -22.16 -0.82
C TYR A 183 -3.25 -20.95 -0.89
N THR A 184 -2.90 -20.34 0.23
CA THR A 184 -1.90 -19.27 0.28
C THR A 184 -1.17 -19.21 1.62
N LEU A 185 0.12 -18.89 1.59
CA LEU A 185 0.90 -18.56 2.78
C LEU A 185 0.73 -17.08 3.20
N ASN A 186 0.13 -16.27 2.35
CA ASN A 186 -0.17 -14.87 2.61
C ASN A 186 -1.65 -14.72 3.01
N TYR A 187 -2.44 -14.07 2.19
CA TYR A 187 -3.88 -13.92 2.37
C TYR A 187 -4.58 -13.57 1.04
N GLY A 188 -5.88 -13.86 0.99
CA GLY A 188 -6.76 -13.22 0.03
C GLY A 188 -7.59 -12.14 0.71
N PHE A 189 -8.19 -11.24 -0.04
CA PHE A 189 -9.17 -10.32 0.50
C PHE A 189 -10.26 -9.97 -0.53
N THR A 190 -11.43 -9.60 -0.01
CA THR A 190 -12.46 -8.89 -0.75
C THR A 190 -12.77 -7.57 -0.06
N SER A 191 -13.22 -6.59 -0.82
CA SER A 191 -13.54 -5.26 -0.31
C SER A 191 -14.60 -4.57 -1.15
N THR A 192 -15.42 -3.71 -0.52
CA THR A 192 -16.41 -2.89 -1.21
C THR A 192 -16.30 -1.43 -0.80
N ILE A 193 -16.47 -0.53 -1.77
CA ILE A 193 -16.60 0.92 -1.57
C ILE A 193 -17.23 1.54 -2.81
N ASN A 194 -18.14 2.49 -2.65
CA ASN A 194 -18.72 3.26 -3.75
C ASN A 194 -19.36 2.39 -4.86
N GLY A 195 -20.01 1.28 -4.48
CA GLY A 195 -20.64 0.36 -5.43
C GLY A 195 -19.70 -0.52 -6.25
N ILE A 196 -18.42 -0.60 -5.86
CA ILE A 196 -17.42 -1.49 -6.47
C ILE A 196 -17.07 -2.58 -5.47
N CYS A 197 -16.92 -3.82 -5.93
CA CYS A 197 -16.24 -4.89 -5.21
C CYS A 197 -14.94 -5.27 -5.89
N TYR A 198 -14.00 -5.71 -5.09
CA TYR A 198 -12.68 -6.18 -5.51
C TYR A 198 -12.31 -7.43 -4.74
N ALA A 199 -11.72 -8.39 -5.41
CA ALA A 199 -11.19 -9.60 -4.81
C ALA A 199 -9.75 -9.82 -5.29
N GLN A 200 -8.87 -10.21 -4.38
CA GLN A 200 -7.49 -10.52 -4.69
C GLN A 200 -7.01 -11.69 -3.84
N LEU A 201 -6.38 -12.67 -4.48
CA LEU A 201 -5.48 -13.62 -3.83
C LEU A 201 -4.04 -13.17 -4.08
N PHE A 202 -3.25 -13.07 -3.04
CA PHE A 202 -1.85 -12.69 -3.11
C PHE A 202 -0.95 -13.82 -2.60
N GLN A 203 0.17 -14.02 -3.28
CA GLN A 203 1.21 -14.95 -2.87
C GLN A 203 2.58 -14.40 -3.26
N ALA A 204 3.50 -14.35 -2.28
CA ALA A 204 4.90 -14.10 -2.54
C ALA A 204 5.61 -15.42 -2.88
N ASP A 205 6.67 -15.31 -3.65
CA ASP A 205 7.68 -16.36 -3.88
C ASP A 205 7.29 -17.51 -4.82
N LYS A 206 6.01 -17.76 -5.10
CA LYS A 206 5.60 -18.75 -6.11
C LYS A 206 4.31 -18.33 -6.84
N PRO A 207 4.11 -18.72 -8.10
CA PRO A 207 2.87 -18.50 -8.81
C PRO A 207 1.66 -19.13 -8.09
N ILE A 208 0.49 -18.53 -8.28
CA ILE A 208 -0.79 -19.07 -7.78
C ILE A 208 -1.20 -20.22 -8.72
N SER A 209 -1.36 -21.40 -8.16
CA SER A 209 -1.82 -22.57 -8.95
C SER A 209 -3.33 -22.47 -9.23
N LYS A 210 -3.79 -23.30 -10.19
CA LYS A 210 -5.22 -23.40 -10.49
C LYS A 210 -6.02 -23.87 -9.26
N ASP A 211 -5.50 -24.84 -8.52
CA ASP A 211 -6.17 -25.35 -7.30
C ASP A 211 -6.23 -24.30 -6.20
N ASP A 212 -5.16 -23.49 -6.02
CA ASP A 212 -5.15 -22.36 -5.09
C ASP A 212 -6.24 -21.34 -5.44
N LEU A 213 -6.37 -21.01 -6.74
CA LEU A 213 -7.39 -20.09 -7.23
C LEU A 213 -8.80 -20.65 -7.07
N GLU A 214 -9.04 -21.93 -7.40
CA GLU A 214 -10.34 -22.57 -7.22
C GLU A 214 -10.76 -22.64 -5.75
N GLY A 215 -9.79 -22.89 -4.85
CA GLY A 215 -10.02 -22.83 -3.41
C GLY A 215 -10.45 -21.44 -2.94
N PHE A 216 -9.75 -20.41 -3.38
CA PHE A 216 -10.08 -19.03 -3.06
C PHE A 216 -11.42 -18.59 -3.65
N ASP A 217 -11.70 -18.87 -4.93
CA ASP A 217 -12.97 -18.53 -5.59
C ASP A 217 -14.17 -19.15 -4.87
N ARG A 218 -14.05 -20.41 -4.44
CA ARG A 218 -15.06 -21.09 -3.63
C ARG A 218 -15.32 -20.37 -2.32
N ASP A 219 -14.28 -20.01 -1.58
CA ASP A 219 -14.40 -19.29 -0.32
C ASP A 219 -15.02 -17.89 -0.52
N VAL A 220 -14.65 -17.19 -1.60
CA VAL A 220 -15.24 -15.89 -1.95
C VAL A 220 -16.74 -16.04 -2.24
N ARG A 221 -17.15 -17.02 -3.06
CA ARG A 221 -18.58 -17.29 -3.37
C ARG A 221 -19.38 -17.71 -2.15
N GLN A 222 -18.78 -18.39 -1.20
CA GLN A 222 -19.40 -18.76 0.05
C GLN A 222 -19.59 -17.56 0.99
N ALA A 223 -18.61 -16.65 1.04
CA ALA A 223 -18.61 -15.51 1.94
C ALA A 223 -19.45 -14.34 1.42
N GLU A 224 -19.48 -14.14 0.09
CA GLU A 224 -19.94 -12.91 -0.54
C GLU A 224 -20.83 -13.20 -1.77
N SER A 225 -21.84 -12.38 -2.00
CA SER A 225 -22.76 -12.49 -3.16
C SER A 225 -22.29 -11.63 -4.34
N TYR A 226 -20.99 -11.43 -4.53
CA TYR A 226 -20.46 -10.56 -5.56
C TYR A 226 -20.50 -11.18 -6.96
N LYS A 227 -20.86 -10.38 -7.96
CA LYS A 227 -20.70 -10.71 -9.38
C LYS A 227 -19.34 -10.20 -9.84
N LEU A 228 -18.32 -11.04 -9.73
CA LEU A 228 -16.96 -10.70 -10.12
C LEU A 228 -16.72 -10.94 -11.63
N SER A 229 -15.85 -10.13 -12.23
CA SER A 229 -15.28 -10.38 -13.55
C SER A 229 -14.45 -11.67 -13.55
N PRO A 230 -14.06 -12.21 -14.71
CA PRO A 230 -13.05 -13.26 -14.76
C PRO A 230 -11.76 -12.85 -14.04
N TRP A 231 -11.13 -13.82 -13.39
CA TRP A 231 -9.84 -13.64 -12.71
C TRP A 231 -8.73 -13.24 -13.70
N LYS A 232 -7.88 -12.33 -13.28
CA LYS A 232 -6.71 -11.87 -14.04
C LYS A 232 -5.46 -12.03 -13.19
N GLU A 233 -4.44 -12.63 -13.80
CA GLU A 233 -3.11 -12.72 -13.18
C GLU A 233 -2.38 -11.37 -13.24
N VAL A 234 -1.63 -11.07 -12.19
CA VAL A 234 -0.83 -9.86 -12.05
C VAL A 234 0.47 -10.19 -11.36
N ASP A 235 1.58 -9.89 -12.02
CA ASP A 235 2.90 -9.92 -11.41
C ASP A 235 3.27 -8.54 -10.90
N ILE A 236 3.74 -8.46 -9.67
CA ILE A 236 4.17 -7.20 -9.06
C ILE A 236 5.57 -7.33 -8.48
N GLY A 237 6.34 -6.25 -8.52
CA GLY A 237 7.61 -6.18 -7.81
C GLY A 237 7.37 -6.17 -6.31
N VAL A 238 8.09 -7.03 -5.59
CA VAL A 238 8.04 -7.09 -4.12
C VAL A 238 9.46 -7.05 -3.58
N LEU A 239 9.68 -6.24 -2.56
CA LEU A 239 11.00 -6.18 -1.91
C LEU A 239 11.34 -7.51 -1.23
N PRO A 240 12.59 -8.01 -1.37
CA PRO A 240 13.05 -9.16 -0.62
C PRO A 240 13.13 -8.82 0.88
N TYR A 241 12.99 -9.80 1.74
CA TYR A 241 12.98 -9.62 3.19
C TYR A 241 14.19 -8.88 3.74
N ARG A 242 15.39 -9.15 3.23
CA ARG A 242 16.61 -8.45 3.66
C ARG A 242 16.60 -6.95 3.35
N SER A 243 15.79 -6.48 2.40
CA SER A 243 15.69 -5.06 2.07
C SER A 243 15.02 -4.25 3.19
N TYR A 244 14.21 -4.86 4.03
CA TYR A 244 13.63 -4.22 5.21
C TYR A 244 14.65 -3.95 6.31
N PHE A 245 15.72 -4.76 6.40
CA PHE A 245 16.83 -4.52 7.34
C PHE A 245 17.83 -3.49 6.83
N ASN A 246 17.85 -3.25 5.52
CA ASN A 246 18.70 -2.25 4.89
C ASN A 246 17.85 -1.43 3.90
N PRO A 247 16.88 -0.66 4.38
CA PRO A 247 16.05 0.18 3.54
C PRO A 247 16.88 1.29 2.89
N ARG A 248 16.46 1.75 1.70
CA ARG A 248 17.20 2.70 0.89
C ARG A 248 16.41 3.99 0.72
N LEU A 249 16.92 5.07 1.32
CA LEU A 249 16.39 6.41 1.03
C LEU A 249 17.07 7.03 -0.20
N PHE A 250 18.30 6.59 -0.54
CA PHE A 250 19.07 7.16 -1.64
C PHE A 250 19.51 6.09 -2.63
N TRP A 251 19.57 6.50 -3.90
CA TRP A 251 20.23 5.79 -4.99
C TRP A 251 21.17 6.78 -5.69
N GLY A 252 22.47 6.66 -5.42
CA GLY A 252 23.44 7.69 -5.80
C GLY A 252 23.07 9.04 -5.18
N ASP A 253 22.87 10.04 -6.02
CA ASP A 253 22.45 11.39 -5.65
C ASP A 253 20.93 11.61 -5.72
N LYS A 254 20.16 10.59 -6.09
CA LYS A 254 18.67 10.62 -6.16
C LYS A 254 18.05 10.17 -4.84
N VAL A 255 16.80 10.54 -4.61
CA VAL A 255 16.01 10.16 -3.43
C VAL A 255 14.97 9.14 -3.83
N LEU A 256 14.83 8.04 -3.09
CA LEU A 256 13.81 7.02 -3.31
C LEU A 256 12.61 7.26 -2.39
N ALA A 257 11.40 6.99 -2.90
CA ALA A 257 10.18 7.04 -2.10
C ALA A 257 9.24 5.87 -2.43
N GLY A 258 8.32 5.58 -1.52
CA GLY A 258 7.37 4.49 -1.67
C GLY A 258 8.02 3.11 -1.55
N THR A 259 7.53 2.17 -2.32
CA THR A 259 7.98 0.76 -2.27
C THR A 259 9.44 0.59 -2.70
N LEU A 260 9.95 1.42 -3.61
CA LEU A 260 11.37 1.41 -3.97
C LEU A 260 12.28 1.68 -2.77
N ALA A 261 11.85 2.54 -1.86
CA ALA A 261 12.55 2.83 -0.61
C ALA A 261 12.31 1.75 0.47
N GLY A 262 11.45 0.77 0.25
CA GLY A 262 11.07 -0.24 1.22
C GLY A 262 9.91 0.18 2.13
N ALA A 263 9.19 1.24 1.82
CA ALA A 263 8.10 1.76 2.64
C ALA A 263 6.77 1.00 2.39
N ILE A 264 6.78 -0.29 2.65
CA ILE A 264 5.63 -1.19 2.58
C ILE A 264 5.68 -2.16 3.76
N ASP A 265 4.56 -2.34 4.43
CA ASP A 265 4.40 -3.29 5.54
C ASP A 265 4.67 -4.73 5.07
N PRO A 266 5.60 -5.45 5.70
CA PRO A 266 5.96 -6.79 5.28
C PRO A 266 4.94 -7.86 5.69
N LEU A 267 4.11 -7.60 6.70
CA LEU A 267 3.16 -8.58 7.24
C LEU A 267 1.85 -8.58 6.46
N TYR A 268 1.26 -7.40 6.27
CA TYR A 268 -0.04 -7.24 5.63
C TYR A 268 0.04 -6.61 4.23
N GLY A 269 1.21 -6.12 3.82
CA GLY A 269 1.37 -5.47 2.52
C GLY A 269 0.76 -4.06 2.45
N PHE A 270 0.47 -3.40 3.59
CA PHE A 270 -0.04 -2.05 3.61
C PHE A 270 1.00 -1.06 3.10
N GLY A 271 0.83 -0.57 1.88
CA GLY A 271 1.79 0.34 1.24
C GLY A 271 1.36 1.80 1.21
N MET A 272 0.07 2.11 1.42
CA MET A 272 -0.46 3.47 1.22
C MET A 272 0.09 4.48 2.23
N LEU A 273 0.08 4.12 3.51
CA LEU A 273 0.62 4.95 4.59
C LEU A 273 2.12 5.16 4.41
N GLY A 274 2.88 4.08 4.22
CA GLY A 274 4.32 4.13 3.97
C GLY A 274 4.69 4.96 2.74
N ALA A 275 3.89 4.88 1.65
CA ALA A 275 4.10 5.68 0.46
C ALA A 275 3.97 7.18 0.74
N MET A 276 2.91 7.63 1.42
CA MET A 276 2.72 9.04 1.74
C MET A 276 3.78 9.55 2.72
N LEU A 277 4.09 8.80 3.76
CA LEU A 277 5.13 9.18 4.74
C LEU A 277 6.51 9.27 4.09
N SER A 278 6.89 8.27 3.29
CA SER A 278 8.18 8.31 2.57
C SER A 278 8.24 9.40 1.50
N GLY A 279 7.11 9.76 0.90
CA GLY A 279 7.00 10.93 0.02
C GLY A 279 7.33 12.23 0.75
N LYS A 280 6.79 12.44 1.97
CA LYS A 280 7.15 13.59 2.81
C LYS A 280 8.63 13.57 3.20
N ILE A 281 9.15 12.40 3.57
CA ILE A 281 10.58 12.23 3.90
C ILE A 281 11.48 12.56 2.70
N ALA A 282 11.08 12.15 1.49
CA ALA A 282 11.81 12.49 0.27
C ALA A 282 11.79 14.00 -0.02
N ALA A 283 10.71 14.70 0.28
CA ALA A 283 10.68 16.16 0.23
C ALA A 283 11.64 16.78 1.24
N MET A 284 11.64 16.33 2.50
CA MET A 284 12.57 16.79 3.54
C MET A 284 14.04 16.61 3.12
N ALA A 285 14.36 15.55 2.37
CA ALA A 285 15.73 15.29 1.90
C ALA A 285 16.26 16.35 0.92
N GLN A 286 15.38 17.19 0.36
CA GLN A 286 15.75 18.34 -0.48
C GLN A 286 16.32 19.52 0.35
N GLU A 287 16.00 19.58 1.62
CA GLU A 287 16.43 20.63 2.55
C GLU A 287 17.53 20.10 3.49
N ASP A 288 17.24 18.99 4.16
CA ASP A 288 18.15 18.40 5.14
C ASP A 288 18.16 16.86 5.04
N ARG A 289 19.25 16.34 4.45
CA ARG A 289 19.46 14.90 4.32
C ARG A 289 19.57 14.18 5.66
N CYS A 290 20.11 14.84 6.71
CA CYS A 290 20.29 14.22 8.02
C CYS A 290 18.93 14.03 8.71
N ILE A 291 18.07 15.04 8.66
CA ILE A 291 16.68 14.94 9.18
C ILE A 291 15.92 13.85 8.41
N ALA A 292 16.00 13.85 7.08
CA ALA A 292 15.34 12.84 6.26
C ALA A 292 15.79 11.41 6.60
N VAL A 293 17.08 11.18 6.78
CA VAL A 293 17.61 9.86 7.20
C VAL A 293 17.11 9.47 8.59
N LYS A 294 17.04 10.40 9.55
CA LYS A 294 16.50 10.15 10.89
C LYS A 294 15.03 9.73 10.82
N GLU A 295 14.20 10.48 10.09
CA GLU A 295 12.79 10.18 9.91
C GLU A 295 12.57 8.88 9.14
N PHE A 296 13.41 8.61 8.13
CA PHE A 296 13.35 7.36 7.38
C PHE A 296 13.70 6.13 8.25
N ARG A 297 14.69 6.24 9.12
CA ARG A 297 15.00 5.20 10.11
C ARG A 297 13.85 4.99 11.09
N ARG A 298 13.22 6.06 11.50
CA ARG A 298 12.04 6.01 12.39
C ARG A 298 10.88 5.27 11.72
N LEU A 299 10.57 5.57 10.45
CA LEU A 299 9.56 4.86 9.67
C LEU A 299 9.86 3.35 9.59
N ASN A 300 11.12 2.99 9.35
CA ASN A 300 11.52 1.59 9.15
C ASN A 300 11.69 0.78 10.45
N ALA A 301 11.66 1.41 11.62
CA ALA A 301 11.96 0.76 12.90
C ALA A 301 11.03 -0.42 13.23
N LEU A 302 9.77 -0.39 12.75
CA LEU A 302 8.80 -1.45 13.00
C LEU A 302 8.74 -2.52 11.89
N TYR A 303 9.31 -2.26 10.71
CA TYR A 303 9.28 -3.25 9.62
C TYR A 303 10.12 -4.51 9.93
N ALA A 304 11.22 -4.37 10.66
CA ALA A 304 12.06 -5.52 11.01
C ALA A 304 11.38 -6.51 11.96
N PRO A 305 10.72 -6.09 13.06
CA PRO A 305 9.90 -6.98 13.89
C PRO A 305 8.78 -7.67 13.12
N GLU A 306 8.04 -6.93 12.28
CA GLU A 306 6.96 -7.52 11.47
C GLU A 306 7.47 -8.54 10.46
N LEU A 307 8.63 -8.27 9.86
CA LEU A 307 9.28 -9.24 8.99
C LEU A 307 9.64 -10.53 9.73
N LEU A 308 10.10 -10.45 10.97
CA LEU A 308 10.37 -11.63 11.79
C LEU A 308 9.08 -12.40 12.05
N VAL A 309 8.01 -11.73 12.44
CA VAL A 309 6.68 -12.36 12.66
C VAL A 309 6.24 -13.06 11.37
N ARG A 310 6.34 -12.42 10.21
CA ARG A 310 6.00 -13.02 8.92
C ARG A 310 6.83 -14.28 8.64
N LYS A 311 8.15 -14.23 8.85
CA LYS A 311 9.04 -15.39 8.64
C LYS A 311 8.64 -16.58 9.54
N LEU A 312 8.32 -16.31 10.80
CA LEU A 312 7.87 -17.33 11.74
C LEU A 312 6.52 -17.92 11.30
N MET A 313 5.58 -17.09 10.88
CA MET A 313 4.30 -17.56 10.37
C MET A 313 4.45 -18.41 9.11
N MET A 314 5.28 -17.99 8.15
CA MET A 314 5.51 -18.74 6.90
C MET A 314 6.23 -20.08 7.14
N ALA A 315 7.14 -20.14 8.12
CA ALA A 315 7.84 -21.36 8.49
C ALA A 315 6.99 -22.32 9.35
N SER A 316 5.86 -21.84 9.87
CA SER A 316 5.01 -22.64 10.77
C SER A 316 4.17 -23.66 10.00
N PRO A 317 3.95 -24.88 10.53
CA PRO A 317 3.02 -25.84 9.97
C PRO A 317 1.58 -25.28 9.84
N SER A 318 0.80 -25.80 8.88
CA SER A 318 -0.57 -25.34 8.63
C SER A 318 -1.46 -25.33 9.87
N PHE A 319 -1.40 -26.38 10.69
CA PHE A 319 -2.22 -26.46 11.92
C PHE A 319 -1.86 -25.37 12.94
N VAL A 320 -0.60 -24.95 13.03
CA VAL A 320 -0.16 -23.83 13.89
C VAL A 320 -0.71 -22.51 13.37
N ARG A 321 -0.56 -22.25 12.07
CA ARG A 321 -1.12 -21.05 11.42
C ARG A 321 -2.63 -20.97 11.60
N ARG A 322 -3.32 -22.11 11.43
CA ARG A 322 -4.77 -22.20 11.64
C ARG A 322 -5.14 -21.88 13.10
N GLY A 323 -4.45 -22.48 14.07
CA GLY A 323 -4.68 -22.19 15.49
C GLY A 323 -4.45 -20.73 15.85
N LEU A 324 -3.36 -20.13 15.36
CA LEU A 324 -3.05 -18.71 15.58
C LEU A 324 -4.09 -17.78 14.94
N ALA A 325 -4.57 -18.08 13.73
CA ALA A 325 -5.59 -17.27 13.06
C ALA A 325 -6.92 -17.30 13.84
N TRP A 326 -7.36 -18.47 14.29
CA TRP A 326 -8.57 -18.60 15.11
C TRP A 326 -8.44 -17.90 16.47
N LEU A 327 -7.30 -18.06 17.13
CA LEU A 327 -7.01 -17.36 18.39
C LEU A 327 -7.00 -15.84 18.19
N SER A 328 -6.35 -15.37 17.14
CA SER A 328 -6.34 -13.93 16.80
C SER A 328 -7.74 -13.38 16.58
N ALA A 329 -8.59 -14.09 15.82
CA ALA A 329 -9.97 -13.70 15.59
C ALA A 329 -10.78 -13.62 16.90
N ALA A 330 -10.68 -14.65 17.74
CA ALA A 330 -11.36 -14.71 19.03
C ALA A 330 -10.90 -13.60 19.98
N VAL A 331 -9.59 -13.40 20.11
CA VAL A 331 -8.99 -12.35 20.93
C VAL A 331 -9.41 -10.97 20.44
N THR A 332 -9.32 -10.70 19.12
CA THR A 332 -9.73 -9.42 18.55
C THR A 332 -11.22 -9.13 18.82
N ASN A 333 -12.10 -10.12 18.72
CA ASN A 333 -13.53 -9.94 19.02
C ASN A 333 -13.80 -9.73 20.52
N ALA A 334 -12.99 -10.30 21.39
CA ALA A 334 -13.15 -10.20 22.85
C ALA A 334 -12.54 -8.93 23.46
N LEU A 335 -11.46 -8.40 22.88
CA LEU A 335 -10.76 -7.24 23.40
C LEU A 335 -11.63 -5.98 23.38
N PRO A 336 -11.53 -5.08 24.40
CA PRO A 336 -12.14 -3.76 24.38
C PRO A 336 -11.46 -2.83 23.37
N ASP A 337 -12.22 -1.86 22.83
CA ASP A 337 -11.75 -0.95 21.78
C ASP A 337 -10.44 -0.21 22.10
N PRO A 338 -10.18 0.27 23.35
CA PRO A 338 -8.91 0.92 23.66
C PRO A 338 -7.67 0.02 23.48
N LEU A 339 -7.79 -1.28 23.73
CA LEU A 339 -6.69 -2.23 23.53
C LEU A 339 -6.49 -2.54 22.04
N ILE A 340 -7.54 -2.58 21.27
CA ILE A 340 -7.47 -2.71 19.80
C ILE A 340 -6.84 -1.44 19.21
N ASP A 341 -7.26 -0.25 19.61
CA ASP A 341 -6.63 1.01 19.17
C ASP A 341 -5.14 1.04 19.51
N LEU A 342 -4.78 0.59 20.73
CA LEU A 342 -3.38 0.47 21.13
C LEU A 342 -2.58 -0.46 20.18
N SER A 343 -3.19 -1.54 19.69
CA SER A 343 -2.53 -2.49 18.78
C SER A 343 -2.15 -1.83 17.45
N TYR A 344 -2.93 -0.88 16.94
CA TYR A 344 -2.60 -0.15 15.72
C TYR A 344 -1.34 0.71 15.83
N ARG A 345 -0.89 1.05 17.06
CA ARG A 345 0.36 1.78 17.27
C ARG A 345 1.60 0.98 16.88
N PHE A 346 1.45 -0.33 16.72
CA PHE A 346 2.51 -1.21 16.22
C PHE A 346 2.52 -1.34 14.69
N VAL A 347 1.48 -0.85 14.01
CA VAL A 347 1.51 -0.79 12.54
C VAL A 347 2.53 0.27 12.09
N PRO A 348 3.47 -0.07 11.19
CA PRO A 348 4.50 0.86 10.75
C PRO A 348 3.93 2.17 10.22
N GLY A 349 4.41 3.27 10.75
CA GLY A 349 3.97 4.62 10.40
C GLY A 349 2.68 5.10 11.06
N TYR A 350 1.87 4.22 11.67
CA TYR A 350 0.59 4.62 12.25
C TYR A 350 0.73 5.44 13.54
N GLY A 351 1.56 4.99 14.48
CA GLY A 351 1.61 5.55 15.82
C GLY A 351 2.86 6.37 16.17
N ARG A 352 3.86 6.39 15.29
CA ARG A 352 5.18 6.96 15.59
C ARG A 352 5.58 8.16 14.73
N MET A 353 4.80 8.46 13.68
CA MET A 353 5.05 9.60 12.80
C MET A 353 4.05 10.70 13.14
N GLY A 354 4.53 11.78 13.69
CA GLY A 354 3.73 12.94 14.12
C GLY A 354 4.25 13.55 15.40
#